data_866ed356ef7c61308182eea098828779
#
_entry.id   866ed356ef7c61308182eea098828779
#
_cell.length_a   1.000
_cell.length_b   1.000
_cell.length_c   1.000
_cell.angle_alpha   90.00
_cell.angle_beta   90.00
_cell.angle_gamma   90.00
#
_symmetry.space_group_name_H-M   'P 1'
#
loop_
_entity.id
_entity.type
_entity.pdbx_description
1 polymer ?
#
loop_
_entity_poly.entity_id
_entity_poly.type
_entity_poly.pdbx_seq_one_letter_code
_entity_poly.pdbx_strand_id
1 'polypeptide(L)'
;MNRQQFAEAVKKLDTSPYKITINASSDGAWRRGCFLEDGIWKVYETDSRGRLHILFQNKAEEKAFAYLYQLLCTSAQKKRKSWFQFWK
;
A
#
# COMPACT_ATOMS: atom_id res chain seq x y z
N MET A 1 -9.86 4.05 9.49
CA MET A 1 -8.70 4.95 9.31
C MET A 1 -9.00 5.95 8.21
N ASN A 2 -8.85 7.24 8.50
CA ASN A 2 -9.05 8.27 7.48
C ASN A 2 -7.71 8.63 6.82
N ARG A 3 -7.76 9.56 5.84
CA ARG A 3 -6.55 9.94 5.10
C ARG A 3 -5.48 10.53 5.99
N GLN A 4 -5.87 11.38 6.92
CA GLN A 4 -4.93 12.04 7.79
C GLN A 4 -4.22 11.04 8.70
N GLN A 5 -4.98 10.13 9.29
CA GLN A 5 -4.43 9.08 10.12
C GLN A 5 -3.48 8.19 9.33
N PHE A 6 -3.88 7.85 8.11
CA PHE A 6 -3.05 7.04 7.24
C PHE A 6 -1.73 7.74 6.91
N ALA A 7 -1.81 9.01 6.51
CA ALA A 7 -0.62 9.76 6.15
C ALA A 7 0.37 9.86 7.31
N GLU A 8 -0.11 10.08 8.51
CA GLU A 8 0.74 10.15 9.68
C GLU A 8 1.35 8.79 10.03
N ALA A 9 0.55 7.74 9.93
CA ALA A 9 1.01 6.40 10.25
C ALA A 9 2.09 5.93 9.27
N VAL A 10 1.92 6.24 7.98
CA VAL A 10 2.85 5.83 6.94
C VAL A 10 4.22 6.48 7.10
N LYS A 11 4.26 7.69 7.65
CA LYS A 11 5.55 8.37 7.86
C LYS A 11 6.47 7.57 8.77
N LYS A 12 5.91 6.72 9.62
CA LYS A 12 6.67 5.92 10.57
C LYS A 12 7.07 4.55 10.02
N LEU A 13 6.63 4.22 8.80
CA LEU A 13 6.90 2.92 8.21
C LEU A 13 7.99 3.01 7.16
N ASP A 14 8.77 1.94 7.06
CA ASP A 14 9.68 1.76 5.95
C ASP A 14 8.90 1.17 4.79
N THR A 15 8.52 1.99 3.84
CA THR A 15 7.74 1.56 2.68
C THR A 15 8.60 1.20 1.47
N SER A 16 9.92 1.34 1.57
CA SER A 16 10.82 1.01 0.46
C SER A 16 10.63 -0.42 -0.01
N PRO A 17 10.73 -0.68 -1.30
CA PRO A 17 11.04 0.25 -2.39
C PRO A 17 9.82 0.98 -2.95
N TYR A 18 8.65 0.81 -2.36
CA TYR A 18 7.41 1.34 -2.89
C TYR A 18 7.22 2.81 -2.59
N LYS A 19 6.73 3.55 -3.59
CA LYS A 19 6.25 4.91 -3.39
C LYS A 19 4.74 4.86 -3.19
N ILE A 20 4.26 5.61 -2.23
CA ILE A 20 2.85 5.60 -1.85
C ILE A 20 2.14 6.79 -2.48
N THR A 21 1.05 6.52 -3.19
CA THR A 21 0.24 7.55 -3.83
C THR A 21 -1.22 7.39 -3.40
N ILE A 22 -1.84 8.48 -2.98
CA ILE A 22 -3.24 8.49 -2.55
C ILE A 22 -4.04 9.34 -3.54
N ASN A 23 -5.28 8.91 -3.80
CA ASN A 23 -6.23 9.58 -4.70
C ASN A 23 -5.86 9.57 -6.18
N ALA A 24 -4.89 8.77 -6.56
CA ALA A 24 -4.53 8.65 -7.96
C ALA A 24 -3.85 7.33 -8.20
N SER A 25 -4.00 6.79 -9.39
CA SER A 25 -3.16 5.70 -9.82
C SER A 25 -1.82 6.29 -10.28
N SER A 26 -0.78 5.50 -10.22
CA SER A 26 0.55 5.94 -10.60
C SER A 26 1.18 4.92 -11.55
N ASP A 27 1.84 5.42 -12.57
CA ASP A 27 2.58 4.57 -13.48
C ASP A 27 3.99 4.37 -12.97
N GLY A 28 4.60 3.28 -13.38
CA GLY A 28 5.98 2.99 -13.01
C GLY A 28 6.06 1.87 -12.00
N ALA A 29 7.27 1.35 -11.81
CA ALA A 29 7.53 0.22 -10.92
C ALA A 29 7.49 0.64 -9.45
N TRP A 30 7.14 -0.32 -8.60
CA TRP A 30 7.23 -0.17 -7.15
C TRP A 30 6.35 0.95 -6.62
N ARG A 31 5.08 0.97 -7.03
CA ARG A 31 4.09 1.92 -6.55
C ARG A 31 3.01 1.20 -5.77
N ARG A 32 2.53 1.82 -4.72
CA ARG A 32 1.36 1.35 -3.96
C ARG A 32 0.50 2.54 -3.60
N GLY A 33 -0.80 2.31 -3.51
CA GLY A 33 -1.69 3.39 -3.12
C GLY A 33 -3.14 3.00 -3.28
N CYS A 34 -4.00 4.01 -3.28
CA CYS A 34 -5.42 3.81 -3.51
C CYS A 34 -6.00 4.99 -4.26
N PHE A 35 -7.08 4.73 -4.98
CA PHE A 35 -7.79 5.76 -5.73
C PHE A 35 -9.27 5.41 -5.80
N LEU A 36 -10.08 6.45 -6.07
CA LEU A 36 -11.52 6.31 -6.20
C LEU A 36 -11.90 6.26 -7.67
N GLU A 37 -12.64 5.23 -8.06
CA GLU A 37 -13.11 5.08 -9.43
C GLU A 37 -14.53 4.52 -9.39
N ASP A 38 -15.47 5.24 -10.02
CA ASP A 38 -16.88 4.85 -10.07
C ASP A 38 -17.49 4.58 -8.69
N GLY A 39 -17.13 5.40 -7.71
CA GLY A 39 -17.63 5.27 -6.35
C GLY A 39 -17.02 4.14 -5.55
N ILE A 40 -16.00 3.50 -6.08
CA ILE A 40 -15.34 2.39 -5.40
C ILE A 40 -13.86 2.73 -5.19
N TRP A 41 -13.41 2.59 -3.96
CA TRP A 41 -12.00 2.74 -3.62
C TRP A 41 -11.24 1.47 -3.99
N LYS A 42 -10.15 1.65 -4.69
CA LYS A 42 -9.30 0.54 -5.14
C LYS A 42 -7.91 0.70 -4.58
N VAL A 43 -7.41 -0.34 -3.94
CA VAL A 43 -6.02 -0.39 -3.47
C VAL A 43 -5.20 -1.13 -4.51
N TYR A 44 -4.10 -0.55 -4.90
CA TYR A 44 -3.30 -1.10 -6.00
C TYR A 44 -1.82 -1.21 -5.63
N GLU A 45 -1.14 -2.00 -6.42
CA GLU A 45 0.30 -2.17 -6.36
C GLU A 45 0.83 -2.33 -7.78
N THR A 46 1.98 -1.76 -8.08
CA THR A 46 2.65 -2.04 -9.34
C THR A 46 3.87 -2.92 -9.08
N ASP A 47 4.18 -3.79 -10.05
CA ASP A 47 5.32 -4.69 -9.93
C ASP A 47 6.60 -4.03 -10.50
N SER A 48 7.66 -4.82 -10.61
CA SER A 48 8.94 -4.32 -11.12
C SER A 48 8.87 -3.84 -12.56
N ARG A 49 7.84 -4.25 -13.30
CA ARG A 49 7.63 -3.84 -14.68
C ARG A 49 6.65 -2.68 -14.81
N GLY A 50 6.09 -2.23 -13.70
CA GLY A 50 5.13 -1.16 -13.69
C GLY A 50 3.71 -1.59 -13.99
N ARG A 51 3.42 -2.87 -13.93
CA ARG A 51 2.05 -3.37 -14.14
C ARG A 51 1.22 -3.16 -12.89
N LEU A 52 0.02 -2.61 -13.11
CA LEU A 52 -0.87 -2.32 -11.99
C LEU A 52 -1.73 -3.53 -11.65
N HIS A 53 -1.78 -3.85 -10.38
CA HIS A 53 -2.62 -4.93 -9.84
C HIS A 53 -3.53 -4.36 -8.77
N ILE A 54 -4.83 -4.63 -8.91
CA ILE A 54 -5.81 -4.21 -7.90
C ILE A 54 -5.87 -5.31 -6.84
N LEU A 55 -5.56 -4.94 -5.61
CA LEU A 55 -5.48 -5.89 -4.50
C LEU A 55 -6.75 -5.92 -3.67
N PHE A 56 -7.49 -4.82 -3.64
CA PHE A 56 -8.67 -4.69 -2.80
C PHE A 56 -9.59 -3.63 -3.36
N GLN A 57 -10.90 -3.83 -3.21
CA GLN A 57 -11.90 -2.86 -3.63
C GLN A 57 -12.97 -2.77 -2.57
N ASN A 58 -13.41 -1.54 -2.25
CA ASN A 58 -14.47 -1.32 -1.29
C ASN A 58 -15.05 0.07 -1.48
N LYS A 59 -16.34 0.22 -1.19
CA LYS A 59 -17.00 1.53 -1.27
C LYS A 59 -16.58 2.45 -0.14
N ALA A 60 -16.13 1.90 0.98
CA ALA A 60 -15.76 2.68 2.15
C ALA A 60 -14.29 3.09 2.08
N GLU A 61 -14.04 4.39 2.10
CA GLU A 61 -12.69 4.94 2.12
C GLU A 61 -11.87 4.41 3.29
N GLU A 62 -12.48 4.35 4.46
CA GLU A 62 -11.80 3.89 5.66
C GLU A 62 -11.24 2.48 5.52
N LYS A 63 -12.01 1.61 4.88
CA LYS A 63 -11.57 0.23 4.69
C LYS A 63 -10.43 0.13 3.69
N ALA A 64 -10.45 0.98 2.67
CA ALA A 64 -9.36 1.02 1.70
C ALA A 64 -8.05 1.45 2.35
N PHE A 65 -8.07 2.51 3.13
CA PHE A 65 -6.88 2.97 3.82
C PHE A 65 -6.40 1.97 4.87
N ALA A 66 -7.32 1.34 5.58
CA ALA A 66 -6.95 0.31 6.55
C ALA A 66 -6.27 -0.87 5.87
N TYR A 67 -6.78 -1.30 4.73
CA TYR A 67 -6.17 -2.39 3.98
C TYR A 67 -4.77 -2.02 3.50
N LEU A 68 -4.63 -0.82 2.93
CA LEU A 68 -3.34 -0.36 2.44
C LEU A 68 -2.33 -0.25 3.59
N TYR A 69 -2.76 0.25 4.72
CA TYR A 69 -1.89 0.33 5.89
C TYR A 69 -1.43 -1.05 6.35
N GLN A 70 -2.35 -2.02 6.42
CA GLN A 70 -1.98 -3.39 6.77
C GLN A 70 -1.00 -3.99 5.77
N LEU A 71 -1.21 -3.73 4.49
CA LEU A 71 -0.31 -4.20 3.45
C LEU A 71 1.10 -3.66 3.66
N LEU A 72 1.21 -2.38 3.99
CA LEU A 72 2.51 -1.75 4.23
C LEU A 72 3.17 -2.29 5.51
N CYS A 73 2.39 -2.48 6.56
CA CYS A 73 2.90 -3.05 7.80
C CYS A 73 3.40 -4.48 7.60
N THR A 74 2.64 -5.28 6.88
CA THR A 74 3.01 -6.66 6.60
C THR A 74 4.30 -6.74 5.81
N SER A 75 4.45 -5.86 4.82
CA SER A 75 5.69 -5.81 4.03
C SER A 75 6.88 -5.43 4.90
N ALA A 76 6.72 -4.47 5.79
CA ALA A 76 7.79 -4.07 6.69
C ALA A 76 8.17 -5.22 7.63
N GLN A 77 7.17 -5.93 8.15
CA GLN A 77 7.42 -7.09 9.00
C GLN A 77 8.07 -8.23 8.24
N LYS A 78 7.67 -8.45 7.00
CA LYS A 78 8.28 -9.48 6.17
C LYS A 78 9.75 -9.22 5.94
N LYS A 79 10.13 -7.96 5.76
CA LYS A 79 11.54 -7.61 5.62
C LYS A 79 12.33 -8.04 6.85
N ARG A 80 11.79 -7.77 8.03
CA ARG A 80 12.41 -8.18 9.28
C ARG A 80 12.47 -9.69 9.41
N LYS A 81 11.37 -10.36 9.11
CA LYS A 81 11.30 -11.81 9.20
C LYS A 81 12.24 -12.49 8.23
N SER A 82 12.33 -11.97 7.01
CA SER A 82 13.26 -12.52 6.03
C SER A 82 14.69 -12.44 6.55
N TRP A 83 15.05 -11.32 7.12
CA TRP A 83 16.35 -11.14 7.69
C TRP A 83 16.57 -12.11 8.85
N PHE A 84 15.57 -12.25 9.70
CA PHE A 84 15.62 -13.13 10.85
C PHE A 84 15.69 -14.60 10.44
N GLN A 85 14.88 -14.99 9.48
CA GLN A 85 14.84 -16.37 9.01
C GLN A 85 16.17 -16.80 8.36
N PHE A 86 16.88 -15.85 7.85
CA PHE A 86 18.18 -16.11 7.26
C PHE A 86 19.12 -16.75 8.24
N TRP A 87 18.93 -16.51 9.51
CA TRP A 87 19.74 -17.06 10.58
C TRP A 87 19.52 -18.56 10.80
N LYS A 88 18.37 -19.03 10.41
CA LYS A 88 18.06 -20.43 10.55
C LYS A 88 18.60 -21.24 9.37
#